data_b49c21fcdd5628c5417018a330afe2bb
#
_entry.id   b49c21fcdd5628c5417018a330afe2bb
#
_cell.length_a   1.000
_cell.length_b   1.000
_cell.length_c   1.000
_cell.angle_alpha   90.00
_cell.angle_beta   90.00
_cell.angle_gamma   90.00
#
_symmetry.space_group_name_H-M   'P 1'
#
loop_
_entity.id
_entity.type
_entity.pdbx_description
1 polymer ?
#
loop_
_entity_poly.entity_id
_entity_poly.type
_entity_poly.pdbx_seq_one_letter_code
_entity_poly.pdbx_strand_id
1 'polypeptide(L)'
;VTETDAPTDNRGKGERFSPTDTLCVALATCIITTMAIKANDMEIDLAETTISVTKHMLSDPRRIGKIDVILDFPASLQLNEKDRIILQRTGDNCPVMKSLHPDLEVHVEYNW
;
A
#
# COMPACT_ATOMS: atom_id res chain seq x y z
N VAL A 1 -14.94 -12.53 9.52
CA VAL A 1 -15.87 -11.51 9.03
C VAL A 1 -15.25 -10.13 9.22
N THR A 2 -15.27 -9.33 8.17
CA THR A 2 -14.77 -7.96 8.21
C THR A 2 -15.95 -7.00 8.11
N GLU A 3 -15.98 -6.02 8.99
CA GLU A 3 -17.02 -4.99 8.98
C GLU A 3 -16.59 -3.82 8.08
N THR A 4 -17.50 -3.35 7.24
CA THR A 4 -17.29 -2.19 6.39
C THR A 4 -18.44 -1.21 6.54
N ASP A 5 -18.21 0.05 6.16
CA ASP A 5 -19.23 1.08 6.13
C ASP A 5 -18.93 2.04 4.98
N ALA A 6 -19.98 2.61 4.39
CA ALA A 6 -19.80 3.65 3.40
C ALA A 6 -19.30 4.94 4.08
N PRO A 7 -18.52 5.79 3.37
CA PRO A 7 -18.09 7.07 3.93
C PRO A 7 -19.27 8.03 4.05
N THR A 8 -19.09 9.07 4.84
CA THR A 8 -20.15 10.07 5.10
C THR A 8 -20.56 10.82 3.84
N ASP A 9 -19.68 10.99 2.87
CA ASP A 9 -19.99 11.63 1.58
C ASP A 9 -20.70 10.70 0.60
N ASN A 10 -20.95 9.45 0.98
CA ASN A 10 -21.66 8.44 0.17
C ASN A 10 -22.71 7.68 1.01
N ARG A 11 -23.49 8.40 1.81
CA ARG A 11 -24.62 7.89 2.60
C ARG A 11 -24.26 6.91 3.72
N GLY A 12 -23.02 6.83 4.10
CA GLY A 12 -22.56 6.00 5.22
C GLY A 12 -22.36 6.82 6.48
N LYS A 13 -22.06 6.14 7.58
CA LYS A 13 -21.73 6.77 8.86
C LYS A 13 -20.23 6.99 9.05
N GLY A 14 -19.41 6.36 8.21
CA GLY A 14 -17.96 6.44 8.32
C GLY A 14 -17.38 5.75 9.55
N GLU A 15 -18.09 4.78 10.11
CA GLU A 15 -17.68 4.11 11.35
C GLU A 15 -16.71 2.94 11.13
N ARG A 16 -16.53 2.54 9.90
CA ARG A 16 -15.62 1.45 9.49
C ARG A 16 -14.96 1.85 8.17
N PHE A 17 -13.95 1.08 7.77
CA PHE A 17 -13.38 1.26 6.44
C PHE A 17 -14.44 1.00 5.38
N SER A 18 -14.47 1.86 4.37
CA SER A 18 -15.29 1.60 3.19
C SER A 18 -14.65 0.50 2.33
N PRO A 19 -15.41 -0.10 1.40
CA PRO A 19 -14.81 -1.05 0.45
C PRO A 19 -13.61 -0.48 -0.31
N THR A 20 -13.66 0.77 -0.73
CA THR A 20 -12.53 1.41 -1.42
C THR A 20 -11.34 1.66 -0.48
N ASP A 21 -11.58 2.00 0.79
CA ASP A 21 -10.51 2.07 1.80
C ASP A 21 -9.86 0.69 1.97
N THR A 22 -10.67 -0.37 2.02
CA THR A 22 -10.19 -1.74 2.18
C THR A 22 -9.29 -2.15 1.02
N LEU A 23 -9.61 -1.75 -0.21
CA LEU A 23 -8.76 -2.00 -1.36
C LEU A 23 -7.40 -1.30 -1.22
N CYS A 24 -7.39 -0.06 -0.74
CA CYS A 24 -6.16 0.68 -0.49
C CYS A 24 -5.31 0.03 0.60
N VAL A 25 -5.93 -0.45 1.68
CA VAL A 25 -5.24 -1.19 2.73
C VAL A 25 -4.68 -2.50 2.19
N ALA A 26 -5.44 -3.20 1.34
CA ALA A 26 -4.96 -4.43 0.71
C ALA A 26 -3.71 -4.17 -0.13
N LEU A 27 -3.69 -3.09 -0.90
CA LEU A 27 -2.51 -2.70 -1.67
C LEU A 27 -1.31 -2.42 -0.77
N ALA A 28 -1.49 -1.57 0.23
CA ALA A 28 -0.41 -1.17 1.13
C ALA A 28 0.17 -2.38 1.88
N THR A 29 -0.70 -3.24 2.42
CA THR A 29 -0.25 -4.43 3.14
C THR A 29 0.39 -5.46 2.21
N CYS A 30 -0.09 -5.58 0.98
CA CYS A 30 0.53 -6.47 0.00
C CYS A 30 1.94 -6.02 -0.36
N ILE A 31 2.16 -4.73 -0.53
CA ILE A 31 3.49 -4.18 -0.81
C ILE A 31 4.47 -4.60 0.28
N ILE A 32 4.16 -4.30 1.55
CA ILE A 32 5.09 -4.60 2.64
C ILE A 32 5.22 -6.11 2.91
N THR A 33 4.14 -6.85 2.78
CA THR A 33 4.18 -8.31 2.98
C THR A 33 5.09 -8.96 1.94
N THR A 34 4.94 -8.59 0.68
CA THR A 34 5.76 -9.12 -0.40
C THR A 34 7.23 -8.73 -0.23
N MET A 35 7.49 -7.49 0.18
CA MET A 35 8.84 -7.01 0.49
C MET A 35 9.43 -7.79 1.68
N ALA A 36 8.65 -8.03 2.73
CA ALA A 36 9.12 -8.73 3.92
C ALA A 36 9.49 -10.19 3.62
N ILE A 37 8.75 -10.85 2.76
CA ILE A 37 9.09 -12.21 2.32
C ILE A 37 10.45 -12.20 1.62
N LYS A 38 10.67 -11.27 0.70
CA LYS A 38 11.95 -11.14 0.00
C LYS A 38 13.07 -10.74 0.96
N ALA A 39 12.81 -9.81 1.85
CA ALA A 39 13.79 -9.36 2.85
C ALA A 39 14.22 -10.52 3.75
N ASN A 40 13.30 -11.41 4.12
CA ASN A 40 13.63 -12.58 4.92
C ASN A 40 14.64 -13.48 4.20
N ASP A 41 14.47 -13.68 2.90
CA ASP A 41 15.43 -14.44 2.08
C ASP A 41 16.81 -13.76 2.02
N MET A 42 16.83 -12.44 2.20
CA MET A 42 18.07 -11.64 2.21
C MET A 42 18.61 -11.42 3.63
N GLU A 43 18.02 -12.04 4.64
CA GLU A 43 18.37 -11.89 6.05
C GLU A 43 18.21 -10.43 6.54
N ILE A 44 17.18 -9.74 6.03
CA ILE A 44 16.84 -8.37 6.38
C ILE A 44 15.50 -8.38 7.11
N ASP A 45 15.41 -7.65 8.23
CA ASP A 45 14.18 -7.50 9.02
C ASP A 45 13.58 -6.12 8.78
N LEU A 46 12.36 -6.08 8.23
CA LEU A 46 11.62 -4.85 7.98
C LEU A 46 10.65 -4.50 9.09
N ALA A 47 10.77 -5.10 10.27
CA ALA A 47 9.92 -4.78 11.43
C ALA A 47 9.97 -3.28 11.75
N GLU A 48 8.87 -2.77 12.31
CA GLU A 48 8.70 -1.37 12.68
C GLU A 48 8.60 -0.40 11.49
N THR A 49 8.45 -0.92 10.27
CA THR A 49 8.11 -0.08 9.12
C THR A 49 6.67 0.40 9.26
N THR A 50 6.45 1.69 9.05
CA THR A 50 5.10 2.27 9.04
C THR A 50 4.68 2.56 7.61
N ILE A 51 3.37 2.42 7.35
CA ILE A 51 2.82 2.65 6.02
C ILE A 51 1.65 3.60 6.12
N SER A 52 1.66 4.62 5.27
CA SER A 52 0.54 5.55 5.10
C SER A 52 -0.02 5.35 3.70
N VAL A 53 -1.33 5.31 3.59
CA VAL A 53 -2.00 5.18 2.30
C VAL A 53 -3.08 6.24 2.17
N THR A 54 -3.10 6.95 1.04
CA THR A 54 -4.07 8.00 0.76
C THR A 54 -4.82 7.67 -0.52
N LYS A 55 -6.13 7.70 -0.43
CA LYS A 55 -7.04 7.39 -1.52
C LYS A 55 -7.54 8.68 -2.17
N HIS A 56 -7.51 8.74 -3.50
CA HIS A 56 -8.07 9.85 -4.28
C HIS A 56 -9.20 9.33 -5.17
N MET A 57 -10.43 9.78 -4.90
CA MET A 57 -11.62 9.35 -5.63
C MET A 57 -11.89 10.22 -6.84
N LEU A 58 -12.47 9.62 -7.86
CA LEU A 58 -12.99 10.30 -9.05
C LEU A 58 -14.49 10.09 -9.14
N SER A 59 -15.17 10.97 -9.89
CA SER A 59 -16.61 10.91 -10.14
C SER A 59 -16.91 10.49 -11.58
N ASP A 60 -18.15 10.07 -11.81
CA ASP A 60 -18.73 9.81 -13.13
C ASP A 60 -17.94 8.81 -14.00
N PRO A 61 -17.79 7.56 -13.59
CA PRO A 61 -18.36 6.91 -12.42
C PRO A 61 -17.48 7.08 -11.18
N ARG A 62 -18.08 6.94 -10.00
CA ARG A 62 -17.36 6.96 -8.73
C ARG A 62 -16.37 5.79 -8.69
N ARG A 63 -15.09 6.11 -8.52
CA ARG A 63 -14.02 5.13 -8.50
C ARG A 63 -12.76 5.70 -7.87
N ILE A 64 -11.83 4.82 -7.52
CA ILE A 64 -10.50 5.27 -7.10
C ILE A 64 -9.71 5.65 -8.34
N GLY A 65 -9.19 6.89 -8.39
CA GLY A 65 -8.37 7.36 -9.50
C GLY A 65 -6.89 7.32 -9.22
N LYS A 66 -6.51 7.43 -7.93
CA LYS A 66 -5.11 7.46 -7.52
C LYS A 66 -4.97 6.95 -6.10
N ILE A 67 -3.88 6.24 -5.83
CA ILE A 67 -3.50 5.79 -4.49
C ILE A 67 -2.05 6.20 -4.24
N ASP A 68 -1.82 6.93 -3.15
CA ASP A 68 -0.48 7.27 -2.68
C ASP A 68 -0.13 6.36 -1.50
N VAL A 69 1.01 5.68 -1.58
CA VAL A 69 1.52 4.82 -0.51
C VAL A 69 2.89 5.32 -0.09
N ILE A 70 3.08 5.54 1.20
CA ILE A 70 4.35 5.97 1.77
C ILE A 70 4.80 4.92 2.78
N LEU A 71 6.00 4.37 2.57
CA LEU A 71 6.62 3.45 3.51
C LEU A 71 7.77 4.17 4.20
N ASP A 72 7.67 4.28 5.53
CA ASP A 72 8.73 4.86 6.36
C ASP A 72 9.42 3.74 7.12
N PHE A 73 10.67 3.48 6.74
CA PHE A 73 11.49 2.44 7.36
C PHE A 73 12.20 3.00 8.60
N PRO A 74 12.45 2.16 9.62
CA PRO A 74 13.08 2.63 10.84
C PRO A 74 14.51 3.11 10.57
N ALA A 75 14.94 4.15 11.27
CA ALA A 75 16.28 4.71 11.13
C ALA A 75 17.40 3.70 11.44
N SER A 76 17.09 2.69 12.25
CA SER A 76 18.05 1.62 12.57
C SER A 76 18.31 0.66 11.42
N LEU A 77 17.45 0.66 10.40
CA LEU A 77 17.60 -0.20 9.23
C LEU A 77 18.64 0.42 8.28
N GLN A 78 19.75 -0.29 8.11
CA GLN A 78 20.85 0.18 7.28
C GLN A 78 21.05 -0.78 6.12
N LEU A 79 20.58 -0.38 4.93
CA LEU A 79 20.69 -1.18 3.72
C LEU A 79 21.57 -0.46 2.69
N ASN A 80 22.30 -1.25 1.91
CA ASN A 80 23.00 -0.69 0.76
C ASN A 80 22.01 -0.40 -0.37
N GLU A 81 22.44 0.36 -1.36
CA GLU A 81 21.58 0.77 -2.47
C GLU A 81 21.05 -0.43 -3.26
N LYS A 82 21.86 -1.44 -3.48
CA LYS A 82 21.46 -2.66 -4.21
C LYS A 82 20.28 -3.35 -3.54
N ASP A 83 20.34 -3.54 -2.23
CA ASP A 83 19.29 -4.20 -1.48
C ASP A 83 18.01 -3.36 -1.47
N ARG A 84 18.12 -2.04 -1.35
CA ARG A 84 16.96 -1.13 -1.45
C ARG A 84 16.26 -1.28 -2.80
N ILE A 85 17.02 -1.29 -3.89
CA ILE A 85 16.46 -1.43 -5.24
C ILE A 85 15.74 -2.76 -5.40
N ILE A 86 16.32 -3.85 -4.92
CA ILE A 86 15.70 -5.19 -4.98
C ILE A 86 14.36 -5.17 -4.24
N LEU A 87 14.34 -4.64 -3.03
CA LEU A 87 13.12 -4.59 -2.21
C LEU A 87 12.06 -3.68 -2.82
N GLN A 88 12.44 -2.52 -3.36
CA GLN A 88 11.50 -1.61 -4.02
C GLN A 88 10.87 -2.27 -5.25
N ARG A 89 11.65 -2.95 -6.08
CA ARG A 89 11.12 -3.67 -7.25
C ARG A 89 10.17 -4.78 -6.84
N THR A 90 10.47 -5.46 -5.74
CA THR A 90 9.60 -6.50 -5.19
C THR A 90 8.26 -5.92 -4.76
N GLY A 91 8.27 -4.81 -4.03
CA GLY A 91 7.05 -4.12 -3.61
C GLY A 91 6.22 -3.61 -4.79
N ASP A 92 6.87 -3.01 -5.78
CA ASP A 92 6.21 -2.47 -6.97
C ASP A 92 5.53 -3.55 -7.82
N ASN A 93 5.88 -4.81 -7.63
CA ASN A 93 5.34 -5.93 -8.40
C ASN A 93 4.50 -6.89 -7.55
N CYS A 94 3.94 -6.44 -6.43
CA CYS A 94 3.13 -7.29 -5.56
C CYS A 94 1.84 -7.73 -6.27
N PRO A 95 1.25 -8.87 -5.84
CA PRO A 95 0.06 -9.42 -6.49
C PRO A 95 -1.12 -8.46 -6.57
N VAL A 96 -1.40 -7.68 -5.52
CA VAL A 96 -2.51 -6.72 -5.55
C VAL A 96 -2.22 -5.62 -6.58
N MET A 97 -0.98 -5.11 -6.63
CA MET A 97 -0.57 -4.13 -7.64
C MET A 97 -0.87 -4.63 -9.07
N LYS A 98 -0.55 -5.91 -9.33
CA LYS A 98 -0.76 -6.53 -10.65
C LYS A 98 -2.23 -6.79 -10.95
N SER A 99 -3.09 -6.73 -9.96
CA SER A 99 -4.54 -6.99 -10.10
C SER A 99 -5.36 -5.71 -10.26
N LEU A 100 -4.73 -4.54 -10.17
CA LEU A 100 -5.43 -3.26 -10.28
C LEU A 100 -5.66 -2.90 -11.74
N HIS A 101 -6.70 -2.09 -11.96
CA HIS A 101 -6.99 -1.56 -13.29
C HIS A 101 -5.81 -0.72 -13.79
N PRO A 102 -5.41 -0.85 -15.07
CA PRO A 102 -4.25 -0.10 -15.59
C PRO A 102 -4.42 1.42 -15.56
N ASP A 103 -5.66 1.92 -15.55
CA ASP A 103 -5.92 3.37 -15.46
C ASP A 103 -5.79 3.92 -14.03
N LEU A 104 -5.68 3.04 -13.04
CA LEU A 104 -5.49 3.46 -11.66
C LEU A 104 -4.04 3.91 -11.46
N GLU A 105 -3.86 5.17 -11.08
CA GLU A 105 -2.53 5.71 -10.81
C GLU A 105 -2.10 5.32 -9.40
N VAL A 106 -0.92 4.74 -9.27
CA VAL A 106 -0.35 4.36 -7.97
C VAL A 106 1.04 4.97 -7.82
N HIS A 107 1.23 5.73 -6.75
CA HIS A 107 2.53 6.29 -6.39
C HIS A 107 3.00 5.64 -5.10
N VAL A 108 4.20 5.09 -5.10
CA VAL A 108 4.79 4.46 -3.93
C VAL A 108 6.09 5.18 -3.59
N GLU A 109 6.16 5.68 -2.36
CA GLU A 109 7.36 6.35 -1.84
C GLU A 109 8.01 5.48 -0.78
N TYR A 110 9.29 5.22 -0.94
CA TYR A 110 10.09 4.41 -0.02
C TYR A 110 11.08 5.30 0.72
N ASN A 111 10.84 5.54 2.01
CA ASN A 111 11.70 6.39 2.85
C ASN A 111 12.58 5.49 3.73
N TRP A 112 13.73 5.17 3.23
CA TRP A 112 14.73 4.32 3.90
C TRP A 112 15.45 5.01 5.06
#